data_dc9b7e883d55b14c3ba130bb9071e2dd
#
_entry.id   dc9b7e883d55b14c3ba130bb9071e2dd
#
_cell.length_a   1.000
_cell.length_b   1.000
_cell.length_c   1.000
_cell.angle_alpha   90.00
_cell.angle_beta   90.00
_cell.angle_gamma   90.00
#
_symmetry.space_group_name_H-M   'P 1'
#
loop_
_entity.id
_entity.type
_entity.pdbx_description
1 polymer ?
#
loop_
_entity_poly.entity_id
_entity_poly.type
_entity_poly.pdbx_seq_one_letter_code
_entity_poly.pdbx_strand_id
1 'polypeptide(L)'
;MPDFTASPLVDALEENLFSLLEKLAAEVNTEALPLIDLSSGSPDQPTPPEVIDSLQSAIHRRENHGYPSFWGKLQVREAIARFYRRQYDVELDPHSEVAVFQGSHIGIGGIPRALLSPGQYLISTDPCYPIYRSAALQSQAAFYGLPLRAENHFLPNFNDLPREVADKAGLVVLNYPHNPTGALATPALFASALQFARRHQVPILHDFAYAAIGSAASDAPLSLFSQPDAKAWGVETYTFSKTFNMAGWRFGFAVGNASIIRAFKKLHTHSYSTVFGAIQDAAIAALNLPAERIAQLTAVYHQRREWVLRRLAALRWPARDAQGTFFLWLGVPPGYRSQEFARLLLQEANILVAPGTGFGAGGEGFIRISLTAGDEALSNALDRLARLALF
;
A
#
# COMPACT_ATOMS: atom_id res chain seq x y z
N MET A 1 23.89 13.78 29.38
CA MET A 1 22.95 14.71 28.70
C MET A 1 21.59 14.54 29.37
N PRO A 2 20.73 15.56 29.46
CA PRO A 2 19.37 15.37 29.96
C PRO A 2 18.65 14.34 29.12
N ASP A 3 17.91 13.45 29.76
CA ASP A 3 17.04 12.48 29.10
C ASP A 3 15.60 13.03 29.11
N PHE A 4 14.94 13.06 27.96
CA PHE A 4 13.58 13.57 27.80
C PHE A 4 12.63 12.40 27.54
N THR A 5 11.61 12.29 28.36
CA THR A 5 10.57 11.25 28.24
C THR A 5 9.68 11.51 27.03
N ALA A 6 9.43 10.47 26.23
CA ALA A 6 8.48 10.54 25.13
C ALA A 6 7.04 10.73 25.64
N SER A 7 6.14 11.12 24.74
CA SER A 7 4.72 11.17 25.09
C SER A 7 4.14 9.77 25.18
N PRO A 8 3.06 9.54 25.96
CA PRO A 8 2.39 8.23 26.02
C PRO A 8 1.93 7.70 24.66
N LEU A 9 1.65 8.59 23.72
CA LEU A 9 1.33 8.21 22.35
C LEU A 9 2.54 7.56 21.65
N VAL A 10 3.72 8.12 21.80
CA VAL A 10 4.95 7.61 21.19
C VAL A 10 5.35 6.28 21.83
N ASP A 11 5.22 6.17 23.14
CA ASP A 11 5.52 4.93 23.89
C ASP A 11 4.57 3.78 23.53
N ALA A 12 3.34 4.10 23.13
CA ALA A 12 2.34 3.11 22.69
C ALA A 12 2.50 2.66 21.23
N LEU A 13 3.35 3.35 20.43
CA LEU A 13 3.62 2.93 19.05
C LEU A 13 4.63 1.78 19.04
N GLU A 14 4.26 0.68 18.35
CA GLU A 14 5.21 -0.39 18.05
C GLU A 14 6.32 0.09 17.11
N GLU A 15 7.51 -0.50 17.21
CA GLU A 15 8.57 -0.24 16.22
C GLU A 15 8.08 -0.62 14.82
N ASN A 16 8.42 0.22 13.85
CA ASN A 16 8.03 -0.02 12.46
C ASN A 16 8.70 -1.30 11.93
N LEU A 17 7.89 -2.26 11.47
CA LEU A 17 8.35 -3.52 10.92
C LEU A 17 9.49 -3.35 9.90
N PHE A 18 9.34 -2.42 8.97
CA PHE A 18 10.31 -2.24 7.89
C PHE A 18 11.61 -1.62 8.39
N SER A 19 11.54 -0.73 9.39
CA SER A 19 12.73 -0.18 10.05
C SER A 19 13.50 -1.27 10.83
N LEU A 20 12.78 -2.21 11.46
CA LEU A 20 13.40 -3.38 12.11
C LEU A 20 14.11 -4.28 11.09
N LEU A 21 13.47 -4.53 9.95
CA LEU A 21 14.05 -5.34 8.88
C LEU A 21 15.28 -4.67 8.25
N GLU A 22 15.27 -3.35 8.08
CA GLU A 22 16.44 -2.59 7.62
C GLU A 22 17.62 -2.69 8.58
N LYS A 23 17.38 -2.55 9.89
CA LYS A 23 18.42 -2.73 10.92
C LYS A 23 19.00 -4.15 10.85
N LEU A 24 18.13 -5.16 10.77
CA LEU A 24 18.52 -6.55 10.69
C LEU A 24 19.33 -6.85 9.41
N ALA A 25 18.93 -6.27 8.27
CA ALA A 25 19.66 -6.36 7.01
C ALA A 25 21.09 -5.83 7.13
N ALA A 26 21.26 -4.68 7.79
CA ALA A 26 22.56 -4.05 7.99
C ALA A 26 23.51 -4.88 8.90
N GLU A 27 22.95 -5.61 9.88
CA GLU A 27 23.72 -6.42 10.82
C GLU A 27 24.25 -7.73 10.20
N VAL A 28 23.52 -8.32 9.25
CA VAL A 28 23.85 -9.67 8.73
C VAL A 28 24.48 -9.68 7.34
N ASN A 29 24.52 -8.54 6.66
CA ASN A 29 25.10 -8.47 5.31
C ASN A 29 26.62 -8.64 5.37
N THR A 30 27.17 -9.65 4.66
CA THR A 30 28.60 -9.93 4.57
C THR A 30 29.03 -10.04 3.12
N GLU A 31 30.33 -9.76 2.84
CA GLU A 31 30.89 -9.90 1.50
C GLU A 31 30.92 -11.37 1.02
N ALA A 32 31.09 -12.32 1.94
CA ALA A 32 31.21 -13.75 1.62
C ALA A 32 29.90 -14.36 1.08
N LEU A 33 28.77 -13.92 1.63
CA LEU A 33 27.44 -14.33 1.15
C LEU A 33 26.52 -13.08 1.20
N PRO A 34 26.39 -12.32 0.10
CA PRO A 34 25.58 -11.12 0.08
C PRO A 34 24.13 -11.40 0.47
N LEU A 35 23.55 -10.53 1.31
CA LEU A 35 22.16 -10.58 1.69
C LEU A 35 21.25 -10.36 0.48
N ILE A 36 20.21 -11.18 0.37
CA ILE A 36 19.14 -10.98 -0.59
C ILE A 36 17.91 -10.48 0.17
N ASP A 37 17.59 -9.20 0.01
CA ASP A 37 16.42 -8.59 0.64
C ASP A 37 15.16 -8.79 -0.21
N LEU A 38 14.28 -9.70 0.22
CA LEU A 38 12.95 -9.93 -0.31
C LEU A 38 11.84 -9.34 0.58
N SER A 39 12.19 -8.51 1.56
CA SER A 39 11.22 -7.85 2.45
C SER A 39 10.75 -6.49 1.92
N SER A 40 11.57 -5.82 1.10
CA SER A 40 11.34 -4.46 0.62
C SER A 40 10.13 -4.35 -0.31
N GLY A 41 9.36 -3.28 -0.16
CA GLY A 41 8.25 -2.93 -1.05
C GLY A 41 8.57 -1.78 -2.01
N SER A 42 9.84 -1.55 -2.32
CA SER A 42 10.28 -0.50 -3.25
C SER A 42 10.45 -1.07 -4.66
N PRO A 43 9.78 -0.51 -5.70
CA PRO A 43 10.06 -0.87 -7.08
C PRO A 43 11.53 -0.74 -7.44
N ASP A 44 12.06 -1.71 -8.20
CA ASP A 44 13.45 -1.75 -8.66
C ASP A 44 13.65 -1.13 -10.06
N GLN A 45 12.56 -0.88 -10.77
CA GLN A 45 12.62 -0.31 -12.11
C GLN A 45 12.76 1.22 -12.06
N PRO A 46 13.42 1.84 -13.05
CA PRO A 46 13.57 3.28 -13.10
C PRO A 46 12.23 3.99 -13.34
N THR A 47 12.16 5.24 -12.85
CA THR A 47 11.09 6.16 -13.23
C THR A 47 11.08 6.36 -14.76
N PRO A 48 9.91 6.42 -15.42
CA PRO A 48 9.83 6.63 -16.87
C PRO A 48 10.61 7.87 -17.33
N PRO A 49 11.37 7.78 -18.45
CA PRO A 49 12.15 8.90 -18.97
C PRO A 49 11.29 10.16 -19.20
N GLU A 50 10.05 10.00 -19.68
CA GLU A 50 9.12 11.09 -19.94
C GLU A 50 8.81 11.92 -18.68
N VAL A 51 8.81 11.26 -17.52
CA VAL A 51 8.60 11.89 -16.22
C VAL A 51 9.86 12.60 -15.73
N ILE A 52 11.04 11.98 -15.95
CA ILE A 52 12.34 12.56 -15.62
C ILE A 52 12.58 13.83 -16.43
N ASP A 53 12.33 13.79 -17.75
CA ASP A 53 12.48 14.95 -18.65
C ASP A 53 11.55 16.10 -18.26
N SER A 54 10.33 15.76 -17.84
CA SER A 54 9.38 16.75 -17.31
C SER A 54 9.91 17.40 -16.03
N LEU A 55 10.50 16.63 -15.11
CA LEU A 55 11.12 17.19 -13.91
C LEU A 55 12.29 18.11 -14.25
N GLN A 56 13.20 17.68 -15.13
CA GLN A 56 14.36 18.47 -15.56
C GLN A 56 13.91 19.82 -16.14
N SER A 57 12.86 19.82 -16.96
CA SER A 57 12.30 21.06 -17.50
C SER A 57 11.63 21.91 -16.41
N ALA A 58 10.98 21.29 -15.44
CA ALA A 58 10.19 21.96 -14.42
C ALA A 58 11.06 22.61 -13.32
N ILE A 59 12.23 22.06 -13.00
CA ILE A 59 13.12 22.63 -11.97
C ILE A 59 13.72 24.00 -12.38
N HIS A 60 13.73 24.32 -13.66
CA HIS A 60 14.21 25.62 -14.14
C HIS A 60 13.11 26.71 -14.11
N ARG A 61 11.86 26.35 -13.83
CA ARG A 61 10.76 27.30 -13.77
C ARG A 61 10.75 28.02 -12.44
N ARG A 62 10.88 29.35 -12.48
CA ARG A 62 10.95 30.21 -11.28
C ARG A 62 9.77 30.01 -10.34
N GLU A 63 8.57 29.82 -10.88
CA GLU A 63 7.34 29.63 -10.11
C GLU A 63 7.35 28.36 -9.25
N ASN A 64 8.21 27.38 -9.58
CA ASN A 64 8.35 26.16 -8.80
C ASN A 64 9.22 26.30 -7.55
N HIS A 65 9.97 27.41 -7.42
CA HIS A 65 10.82 27.67 -6.25
C HIS A 65 10.10 28.39 -5.10
N GLY A 66 8.92 28.96 -5.37
CA GLY A 66 8.04 29.49 -4.34
C GLY A 66 7.16 28.42 -3.71
N TYR A 67 6.47 28.77 -2.62
CA TYR A 67 5.45 27.87 -2.05
C TYR A 67 4.29 27.68 -3.04
N PRO A 68 3.99 26.46 -3.49
CA PRO A 68 2.78 26.20 -4.24
C PRO A 68 1.54 26.38 -3.35
N SER A 69 0.36 26.42 -3.96
CA SER A 69 -0.90 26.37 -3.23
C SER A 69 -0.94 25.17 -2.28
N PHE A 70 -1.44 25.34 -1.07
CA PHE A 70 -1.66 24.25 -0.11
C PHE A 70 -2.54 23.11 -0.64
N TRP A 71 -3.40 23.40 -1.61
CA TRP A 71 -4.21 22.40 -2.33
C TRP A 71 -3.44 21.67 -3.44
N GLY A 72 -2.22 22.11 -3.74
CA GLY A 72 -1.49 21.75 -4.94
C GLY A 72 -1.89 22.58 -6.16
N LYS A 73 -1.11 22.53 -7.23
CA LYS A 73 -1.42 23.19 -8.49
C LYS A 73 -2.77 22.71 -9.03
N LEU A 74 -3.57 23.61 -9.58
CA LEU A 74 -4.84 23.23 -10.22
C LEU A 74 -4.60 22.25 -11.37
N GLN A 75 -3.55 22.48 -12.17
CA GLN A 75 -3.19 21.63 -13.31
C GLN A 75 -2.95 20.17 -12.93
N VAL A 76 -2.30 19.88 -11.78
CA VAL A 76 -2.11 18.50 -11.35
C VAL A 76 -3.42 17.88 -10.86
N ARG A 77 -4.28 18.64 -10.19
CA ARG A 77 -5.60 18.15 -9.76
C ARG A 77 -6.53 17.85 -10.95
N GLU A 78 -6.50 18.70 -11.98
CA GLU A 78 -7.19 18.44 -13.26
C GLU A 78 -6.62 17.21 -13.97
N ALA A 79 -5.29 17.02 -13.96
CA ALA A 79 -4.65 15.84 -14.53
C ALA A 79 -5.07 14.55 -13.78
N ILE A 80 -5.21 14.60 -12.45
CA ILE A 80 -5.74 13.50 -11.64
C ILE A 80 -7.19 13.20 -12.02
N ALA A 81 -8.04 14.22 -12.16
CA ALA A 81 -9.43 14.04 -12.57
C ALA A 81 -9.53 13.40 -13.97
N ARG A 82 -8.74 13.89 -14.95
CA ARG A 82 -8.67 13.27 -16.29
C ARG A 82 -8.16 11.83 -16.25
N PHE A 83 -7.17 11.53 -15.39
CA PHE A 83 -6.65 10.18 -15.20
C PHE A 83 -7.74 9.25 -14.68
N TYR A 84 -8.48 9.62 -13.64
CA TYR A 84 -9.59 8.83 -13.10
C TYR A 84 -10.70 8.62 -14.11
N ARG A 85 -11.06 9.65 -14.87
CA ARG A 85 -12.03 9.51 -15.96
C ARG A 85 -11.58 8.49 -17.00
N ARG A 86 -10.31 8.56 -17.41
CA ARG A 86 -9.77 7.67 -18.46
C ARG A 86 -9.60 6.24 -17.98
N GLN A 87 -9.12 6.03 -16.74
CA GLN A 87 -8.77 4.70 -16.25
C GLN A 87 -9.93 3.96 -15.59
N TYR A 88 -10.84 4.68 -14.95
CA TYR A 88 -11.86 4.09 -14.07
C TYR A 88 -13.29 4.56 -14.40
N ASP A 89 -13.45 5.41 -15.43
CA ASP A 89 -14.73 6.06 -15.80
C ASP A 89 -15.38 6.84 -14.64
N VAL A 90 -14.54 7.51 -13.82
CA VAL A 90 -14.98 8.28 -12.65
C VAL A 90 -14.82 9.76 -12.88
N GLU A 91 -15.92 10.51 -12.77
CA GLU A 91 -15.94 11.97 -12.81
C GLU A 91 -15.57 12.54 -11.44
N LEU A 92 -14.60 13.47 -11.44
CA LEU A 92 -14.11 14.15 -10.23
C LEU A 92 -14.09 15.67 -10.46
N ASP A 93 -14.56 16.42 -9.47
CA ASP A 93 -14.32 17.86 -9.41
C ASP A 93 -12.90 18.14 -8.88
N PRO A 94 -11.99 18.70 -9.70
CA PRO A 94 -10.62 18.99 -9.27
C PRO A 94 -10.55 20.07 -8.17
N HIS A 95 -11.62 20.83 -7.92
CA HIS A 95 -11.65 21.87 -6.90
C HIS A 95 -11.98 21.33 -5.50
N SER A 96 -12.82 20.31 -5.41
CA SER A 96 -13.38 19.84 -4.13
C SER A 96 -13.09 18.36 -3.83
N GLU A 97 -12.86 17.52 -4.85
CA GLU A 97 -12.79 16.07 -4.72
C GLU A 97 -11.35 15.52 -4.90
N VAL A 98 -10.34 16.38 -4.97
CA VAL A 98 -8.93 15.97 -5.16
C VAL A 98 -8.02 16.65 -4.14
N ALA A 99 -7.18 15.88 -3.46
CA ALA A 99 -6.12 16.38 -2.57
C ALA A 99 -4.77 15.75 -2.92
N VAL A 100 -3.72 16.56 -3.05
CA VAL A 100 -2.35 16.09 -3.28
C VAL A 100 -1.50 16.22 -2.01
N PHE A 101 -0.52 15.31 -1.83
CA PHE A 101 0.35 15.25 -0.66
C PHE A 101 1.63 14.43 -0.92
N GLN A 102 2.54 14.44 0.05
CA GLN A 102 3.87 13.85 -0.05
C GLN A 102 3.87 12.31 0.14
N GLY A 103 3.25 11.60 -0.83
CA GLY A 103 3.08 10.14 -0.81
C GLY A 103 1.85 9.68 -0.02
N SER A 104 1.27 8.53 -0.42
CA SER A 104 -0.01 8.04 0.14
C SER A 104 0.03 7.81 1.65
N HIS A 105 1.21 7.58 2.24
CA HIS A 105 1.38 7.43 3.69
C HIS A 105 0.81 8.62 4.48
N ILE A 106 0.96 9.85 3.95
CA ILE A 106 0.37 11.06 4.55
C ILE A 106 -1.16 11.01 4.52
N GLY A 107 -1.75 10.56 3.40
CA GLY A 107 -3.20 10.40 3.28
C GLY A 107 -3.74 9.31 4.22
N ILE A 108 -3.06 8.15 4.24
CA ILE A 108 -3.44 6.99 5.06
C ILE A 108 -3.39 7.33 6.57
N GLY A 109 -2.39 8.06 7.02
CA GLY A 109 -2.28 8.50 8.42
C GLY A 109 -3.16 9.71 8.75
N GLY A 110 -3.39 10.60 7.80
CA GLY A 110 -4.09 11.88 8.01
C GLY A 110 -5.60 11.80 7.88
N ILE A 111 -6.14 10.99 6.97
CA ILE A 111 -7.58 10.83 6.80
C ILE A 111 -8.24 10.26 8.07
N PRO A 112 -7.73 9.18 8.70
CA PRO A 112 -8.24 8.70 9.98
C PRO A 112 -8.24 9.79 11.05
N ARG A 113 -7.13 10.54 11.18
CA ARG A 113 -7.01 11.65 12.16
C ARG A 113 -8.00 12.80 11.88
N ALA A 114 -8.42 12.99 10.65
CA ALA A 114 -9.40 14.02 10.30
C ALA A 114 -10.86 13.57 10.53
N LEU A 115 -11.12 12.27 10.64
CA LEU A 115 -12.48 11.72 10.68
C LEU A 115 -12.83 11.04 12.00
N LEU A 116 -11.87 10.36 12.64
CA LEU A 116 -12.13 9.57 13.84
C LEU A 116 -12.17 10.42 15.11
N SER A 117 -12.99 9.99 16.04
CA SER A 117 -13.07 10.51 17.40
C SER A 117 -12.70 9.44 18.43
N PRO A 118 -12.27 9.83 19.65
CA PRO A 118 -12.03 8.89 20.73
C PRO A 118 -13.23 7.97 20.98
N GLY A 119 -12.95 6.67 21.19
CA GLY A 119 -13.98 5.65 21.43
C GLY A 119 -14.60 5.04 20.18
N GLN A 120 -14.27 5.52 18.99
CA GLN A 120 -14.64 4.88 17.72
C GLN A 120 -13.64 3.80 17.32
N TYR A 121 -14.02 2.98 16.34
CA TYR A 121 -13.18 1.99 15.71
C TYR A 121 -12.77 2.40 14.29
N LEU A 122 -11.46 2.24 14.00
CA LEU A 122 -10.99 2.05 12.66
C LEU A 122 -11.07 0.55 12.35
N ILE A 123 -11.91 0.17 11.40
CA ILE A 123 -12.07 -1.22 10.95
C ILE A 123 -11.18 -1.41 9.71
N SER A 124 -10.33 -2.44 9.72
CA SER A 124 -9.59 -2.88 8.54
C SER A 124 -9.51 -4.40 8.54
N THR A 125 -8.54 -4.98 7.85
CA THR A 125 -8.33 -6.43 7.76
C THR A 125 -7.23 -6.90 8.72
N ASP A 126 -7.17 -8.19 9.02
CA ASP A 126 -6.06 -8.84 9.69
C ASP A 126 -5.73 -10.15 8.97
N PRO A 127 -4.56 -10.26 8.30
CA PRO A 127 -3.45 -9.29 8.24
C PRO A 127 -3.79 -8.00 7.46
N CYS A 128 -2.99 -6.95 7.69
CA CYS A 128 -3.07 -5.68 6.95
C CYS A 128 -1.73 -4.94 6.92
N TYR A 129 -1.64 -3.88 6.15
CA TYR A 129 -0.49 -2.97 6.21
C TYR A 129 -0.41 -2.31 7.59
N PRO A 130 0.75 -2.40 8.30
CA PRO A 130 0.85 -2.04 9.72
C PRO A 130 0.45 -0.60 10.07
N ILE A 131 0.57 0.31 9.10
CA ILE A 131 0.24 1.73 9.30
C ILE A 131 -1.22 1.96 9.73
N TYR A 132 -2.16 1.08 9.40
CA TYR A 132 -3.58 1.27 9.76
C TYR A 132 -3.78 1.18 11.27
N ARG A 133 -3.05 0.29 11.95
CA ARG A 133 -3.05 0.18 13.42
C ARG A 133 -2.49 1.45 14.06
N SER A 134 -1.35 1.93 13.56
CA SER A 134 -0.74 3.17 14.04
C SER A 134 -1.63 4.39 13.76
N ALA A 135 -2.33 4.43 12.61
CA ALA A 135 -3.25 5.51 12.29
C ALA A 135 -4.47 5.54 13.21
N ALA A 136 -5.01 4.38 13.61
CA ALA A 136 -6.07 4.30 14.61
C ALA A 136 -5.58 4.87 15.96
N LEU A 137 -4.42 4.41 16.45
CA LEU A 137 -3.82 4.88 17.69
C LEU A 137 -3.58 6.39 17.69
N GLN A 138 -2.98 6.92 16.60
CA GLN A 138 -2.74 8.36 16.45
C GLN A 138 -4.03 9.18 16.34
N SER A 139 -5.14 8.54 15.99
CA SER A 139 -6.48 9.14 15.96
C SER A 139 -7.23 8.98 17.29
N GLN A 140 -6.60 8.41 18.32
CA GLN A 140 -7.21 8.06 19.60
C GLN A 140 -8.43 7.12 19.46
N ALA A 141 -8.44 6.33 18.38
CA ALA A 141 -9.47 5.34 18.08
C ALA A 141 -8.92 3.92 18.30
N ALA A 142 -9.82 2.98 18.55
CA ALA A 142 -9.47 1.57 18.60
C ALA A 142 -9.31 1.01 17.17
N PHE A 143 -8.48 -0.02 17.03
CA PHE A 143 -8.34 -0.77 15.79
C PHE A 143 -9.10 -2.10 15.89
N TYR A 144 -9.86 -2.45 14.84
CA TYR A 144 -10.45 -3.77 14.70
C TYR A 144 -10.07 -4.39 13.36
N GLY A 145 -9.41 -5.56 13.38
CA GLY A 145 -9.03 -6.32 12.21
C GLY A 145 -10.04 -7.41 11.87
N LEU A 146 -10.74 -7.29 10.74
CA LEU A 146 -11.53 -8.37 10.17
C LEU A 146 -10.61 -9.50 9.72
N PRO A 147 -10.82 -10.76 10.19
CA PRO A 147 -9.91 -11.84 9.85
C PRO A 147 -9.98 -12.17 8.36
N LEU A 148 -8.81 -12.23 7.74
CA LEU A 148 -8.65 -12.75 6.38
C LEU A 148 -8.22 -14.21 6.43
N ARG A 149 -8.97 -15.06 5.73
CA ARG A 149 -8.69 -16.49 5.66
C ARG A 149 -8.45 -16.93 4.23
N ALA A 150 -7.59 -17.92 4.08
CA ALA A 150 -7.26 -18.49 2.79
C ALA A 150 -8.48 -19.12 2.09
N GLU A 151 -9.42 -19.67 2.86
CA GLU A 151 -10.67 -20.28 2.38
C GLU A 151 -11.60 -19.23 1.74
N ASN A 152 -11.51 -17.98 2.18
CA ASN A 152 -12.25 -16.84 1.63
C ASN A 152 -11.41 -15.99 0.66
N HIS A 153 -10.34 -16.56 0.09
CA HIS A 153 -9.44 -15.86 -0.82
C HIS A 153 -8.88 -14.54 -0.23
N PHE A 154 -8.71 -14.47 1.09
CA PHE A 154 -8.29 -13.28 1.82
C PHE A 154 -9.20 -12.06 1.59
N LEU A 155 -10.51 -12.30 1.47
CA LEU A 155 -11.53 -11.25 1.45
C LEU A 155 -12.23 -11.17 2.82
N PRO A 156 -12.47 -9.97 3.38
CA PRO A 156 -13.16 -9.82 4.64
C PRO A 156 -14.66 -10.06 4.51
N ASN A 157 -15.28 -10.57 5.58
CA ASN A 157 -16.72 -10.67 5.71
C ASN A 157 -17.23 -9.69 6.78
N PHE A 158 -17.95 -8.66 6.39
CA PHE A 158 -18.49 -7.67 7.31
C PHE A 158 -19.53 -8.23 8.29
N ASN A 159 -20.12 -9.40 8.01
CA ASN A 159 -21.02 -10.07 8.96
C ASN A 159 -20.29 -10.69 10.16
N ASP A 160 -18.97 -10.82 10.09
CA ASP A 160 -18.15 -11.33 11.21
C ASP A 160 -17.84 -10.21 12.23
N LEU A 161 -18.27 -8.95 11.99
CA LEU A 161 -18.09 -7.85 12.92
C LEU A 161 -18.95 -8.03 14.17
N PRO A 162 -18.36 -7.97 15.39
CA PRO A 162 -19.15 -7.85 16.61
C PRO A 162 -20.04 -6.61 16.56
N ARG A 163 -21.27 -6.74 17.06
CA ARG A 163 -22.23 -5.64 17.07
C ARG A 163 -21.67 -4.37 17.73
N GLU A 164 -20.99 -4.52 18.85
CA GLU A 164 -20.37 -3.39 19.55
C GLU A 164 -19.36 -2.62 18.68
N VAL A 165 -18.56 -3.34 17.88
CA VAL A 165 -17.59 -2.74 16.94
C VAL A 165 -18.32 -2.05 15.80
N ALA A 166 -19.34 -2.70 15.24
CA ALA A 166 -20.13 -2.14 14.15
C ALA A 166 -20.87 -0.86 14.58
N ASP A 167 -21.44 -0.85 15.80
CA ASP A 167 -22.16 0.30 16.35
C ASP A 167 -21.25 1.51 16.68
N LYS A 168 -19.95 1.26 16.90
CA LYS A 168 -18.93 2.30 17.16
C LYS A 168 -17.97 2.51 15.98
N ALA A 169 -18.26 1.95 14.82
CA ALA A 169 -17.42 2.12 13.64
C ALA A 169 -17.33 3.60 13.25
N GLY A 170 -16.14 4.11 13.01
CA GLY A 170 -15.90 5.48 12.56
C GLY A 170 -15.26 5.57 11.18
N LEU A 171 -14.57 4.51 10.76
CA LEU A 171 -13.91 4.44 9.45
C LEU A 171 -13.65 2.98 9.07
N VAL A 172 -13.93 2.63 7.83
CA VAL A 172 -13.48 1.37 7.22
C VAL A 172 -12.29 1.67 6.31
N VAL A 173 -11.17 0.92 6.47
CA VAL A 173 -9.99 1.00 5.60
C VAL A 173 -9.85 -0.31 4.86
N LEU A 174 -9.86 -0.26 3.53
CA LEU A 174 -9.61 -1.39 2.64
C LEU A 174 -8.36 -1.12 1.81
N ASN A 175 -7.60 -2.17 1.53
CA ASN A 175 -6.44 -2.11 0.65
C ASN A 175 -6.52 -3.28 -0.34
N TYR A 176 -6.87 -2.99 -1.58
CA TYR A 176 -6.93 -3.98 -2.66
C TYR A 176 -6.47 -3.32 -3.98
N PRO A 177 -5.50 -3.94 -4.70
CA PRO A 177 -4.79 -5.21 -4.40
C PRO A 177 -4.14 -5.18 -3.02
N HIS A 178 -4.24 -6.29 -2.30
CA HIS A 178 -4.01 -6.34 -0.86
C HIS A 178 -2.53 -6.59 -0.51
N ASN A 179 -1.97 -5.76 0.34
CA ASN A 179 -0.70 -5.99 1.01
C ASN A 179 -1.00 -6.48 2.45
N PRO A 180 -0.61 -7.74 2.83
CA PRO A 180 0.45 -8.55 2.21
C PRO A 180 -0.01 -9.68 1.28
N THR A 181 -1.29 -10.00 1.16
CA THR A 181 -1.75 -11.29 0.62
C THR A 181 -1.78 -11.39 -0.91
N GLY A 182 -1.72 -10.23 -1.62
CA GLY A 182 -1.85 -10.18 -3.06
C GLY A 182 -3.28 -10.41 -3.60
N ALA A 183 -4.28 -10.49 -2.72
CA ALA A 183 -5.68 -10.65 -3.13
C ALA A 183 -6.20 -9.42 -3.88
N LEU A 184 -7.09 -9.64 -4.85
CA LEU A 184 -7.80 -8.58 -5.57
C LEU A 184 -9.20 -8.35 -4.96
N ALA A 185 -9.68 -7.11 -5.05
CA ALA A 185 -11.07 -6.82 -4.75
C ALA A 185 -11.99 -7.48 -5.78
N THR A 186 -13.17 -7.87 -5.32
CA THR A 186 -14.29 -8.26 -6.19
C THR A 186 -15.39 -7.20 -6.12
N PRO A 187 -16.27 -7.11 -7.16
CA PRO A 187 -17.44 -6.24 -7.07
C PRO A 187 -18.30 -6.54 -5.84
N ALA A 188 -18.41 -7.81 -5.44
CA ALA A 188 -19.16 -8.24 -4.25
C ALA A 188 -18.55 -7.72 -2.94
N LEU A 189 -17.21 -7.69 -2.83
CA LEU A 189 -16.55 -7.10 -1.66
C LEU A 189 -16.89 -5.62 -1.52
N PHE A 190 -16.72 -4.84 -2.58
CA PHE A 190 -17.01 -3.40 -2.52
C PHE A 190 -18.50 -3.13 -2.30
N ALA A 191 -19.41 -3.91 -2.90
CA ALA A 191 -20.83 -3.81 -2.64
C ALA A 191 -21.17 -4.08 -1.15
N SER A 192 -20.57 -5.10 -0.54
CA SER A 192 -20.73 -5.43 0.88
C SER A 192 -20.18 -4.31 1.79
N ALA A 193 -18.99 -3.78 1.47
CA ALA A 193 -18.41 -2.66 2.21
C ALA A 193 -19.33 -1.41 2.15
N LEU A 194 -19.87 -1.09 0.98
CA LEU A 194 -20.79 0.02 0.80
C LEU A 194 -22.13 -0.21 1.51
N GLN A 195 -22.63 -1.45 1.53
CA GLN A 195 -23.82 -1.78 2.32
C GLN A 195 -23.60 -1.54 3.81
N PHE A 196 -22.44 -1.95 4.34
CA PHE A 196 -22.03 -1.66 5.71
C PHE A 196 -21.91 -0.15 5.94
N ALA A 197 -21.20 0.58 5.07
CA ALA A 197 -21.00 2.02 5.15
C ALA A 197 -22.35 2.78 5.22
N ARG A 198 -23.29 2.43 4.34
CA ARG A 198 -24.64 3.03 4.32
C ARG A 198 -25.44 2.71 5.58
N ARG A 199 -25.39 1.47 6.04
CA ARG A 199 -26.15 1.02 7.23
C ARG A 199 -25.66 1.72 8.50
N HIS A 200 -24.35 1.87 8.66
CA HIS A 200 -23.73 2.40 9.88
C HIS A 200 -23.29 3.87 9.73
N GLN A 201 -23.53 4.50 8.58
CA GLN A 201 -23.12 5.88 8.27
C GLN A 201 -21.62 6.10 8.45
N VAL A 202 -20.80 5.16 7.99
CA VAL A 202 -19.35 5.11 8.15
C VAL A 202 -18.65 5.32 6.81
N PRO A 203 -17.67 6.23 6.69
CA PRO A 203 -16.89 6.40 5.48
C PRO A 203 -15.95 5.22 5.20
N ILE A 204 -15.57 5.05 3.93
CA ILE A 204 -14.57 4.09 3.47
C ILE A 204 -13.35 4.83 2.96
N LEU A 205 -12.16 4.43 3.43
CA LEU A 205 -10.87 4.77 2.84
C LEU A 205 -10.36 3.54 2.09
N HIS A 206 -10.27 3.62 0.76
CA HIS A 206 -9.61 2.60 -0.05
C HIS A 206 -8.17 3.00 -0.33
N ASP A 207 -7.22 2.29 0.27
CA ASP A 207 -5.80 2.43 -0.05
C ASP A 207 -5.49 1.68 -1.35
N PHE A 208 -5.49 2.41 -2.45
CA PHE A 208 -5.34 1.88 -3.81
C PHE A 208 -3.89 1.96 -4.30
N ALA A 209 -2.95 1.61 -3.40
CA ALA A 209 -1.51 1.74 -3.65
C ALA A 209 -1.01 0.90 -4.84
N TYR A 210 -1.66 -0.23 -5.15
CA TYR A 210 -1.26 -1.16 -6.22
C TYR A 210 -2.24 -1.13 -7.41
N ALA A 211 -2.82 0.01 -7.68
CA ALA A 211 -3.87 0.25 -8.66
C ALA A 211 -3.55 -0.18 -10.11
N ALA A 212 -2.27 -0.38 -10.45
CA ALA A 212 -1.84 -0.84 -11.77
C ALA A 212 -1.22 -2.26 -11.77
N ILE A 213 -1.25 -2.98 -10.63
CA ILE A 213 -0.60 -4.30 -10.49
C ILE A 213 -1.66 -5.35 -10.15
N GLY A 214 -2.41 -5.76 -11.18
CA GLY A 214 -3.47 -6.76 -11.13
C GLY A 214 -3.00 -8.19 -11.39
N SER A 215 -3.92 -9.05 -11.84
CA SER A 215 -3.66 -10.46 -12.16
C SER A 215 -2.83 -10.61 -13.43
N ALA A 216 -3.08 -9.77 -14.42
CA ALA A 216 -2.32 -9.67 -15.66
C ALA A 216 -2.06 -8.19 -15.98
N ALA A 217 -1.12 -7.93 -16.90
CA ALA A 217 -0.81 -6.57 -17.33
C ALA A 217 -2.01 -5.84 -18.00
N SER A 218 -2.94 -6.60 -18.57
CA SER A 218 -4.18 -6.09 -19.17
C SER A 218 -5.31 -5.86 -18.18
N ASP A 219 -5.21 -6.42 -16.96
CA ASP A 219 -6.29 -6.40 -15.98
C ASP A 219 -6.04 -5.31 -14.94
N ALA A 220 -6.66 -4.15 -15.14
CA ALA A 220 -6.63 -3.09 -14.13
C ALA A 220 -7.42 -3.53 -12.88
N PRO A 221 -6.82 -3.42 -11.66
CA PRO A 221 -7.55 -3.61 -10.42
C PRO A 221 -8.77 -2.70 -10.31
N LEU A 222 -9.80 -3.18 -9.62
CA LEU A 222 -11.05 -2.43 -9.43
C LEU A 222 -10.84 -1.23 -8.50
N SER A 223 -11.26 -0.06 -8.92
CA SER A 223 -11.50 1.09 -8.04
C SER A 223 -12.75 0.84 -7.19
N LEU A 224 -12.76 1.34 -5.95
CA LEU A 224 -13.97 1.39 -5.13
C LEU A 224 -15.11 2.10 -5.88
N PHE A 225 -14.77 3.11 -6.65
CA PHE A 225 -15.74 3.92 -7.41
C PHE A 225 -16.31 3.22 -8.65
N SER A 226 -15.88 1.99 -8.95
CA SER A 226 -16.59 1.13 -9.90
C SER A 226 -18.00 0.74 -9.42
N GLN A 227 -18.27 0.92 -8.11
CA GLN A 227 -19.59 0.68 -7.54
C GLN A 227 -20.46 1.94 -7.60
N PRO A 228 -21.75 1.80 -7.90
CA PRO A 228 -22.69 2.94 -7.89
C PRO A 228 -22.68 3.68 -6.55
N ASP A 229 -22.68 5.01 -6.61
CA ASP A 229 -22.71 5.93 -5.47
C ASP A 229 -21.55 5.82 -4.47
N ALA A 230 -20.51 5.00 -4.76
CA ALA A 230 -19.38 4.78 -3.86
C ALA A 230 -18.64 6.07 -3.51
N LYS A 231 -18.55 7.02 -4.45
CA LYS A 231 -17.92 8.32 -4.23
C LYS A 231 -18.60 9.13 -3.11
N ALA A 232 -19.89 8.95 -2.89
CA ALA A 232 -20.59 9.59 -1.77
C ALA A 232 -20.17 9.05 -0.39
N TRP A 233 -19.63 7.82 -0.34
CA TRP A 233 -19.30 7.09 0.89
C TRP A 233 -17.82 6.94 1.15
N GLY A 234 -16.94 7.33 0.23
CA GLY A 234 -15.54 7.05 0.42
C GLY A 234 -14.58 7.94 -0.35
N VAL A 235 -13.32 7.67 -0.06
CA VAL A 235 -12.16 8.22 -0.75
C VAL A 235 -11.19 7.12 -1.11
N GLU A 236 -10.44 7.31 -2.20
CA GLU A 236 -9.30 6.48 -2.56
C GLU A 236 -8.00 7.25 -2.38
N THR A 237 -6.98 6.63 -1.80
CA THR A 237 -5.61 7.12 -1.85
C THR A 237 -4.84 6.41 -2.95
N TYR A 238 -4.08 7.16 -3.71
CA TYR A 238 -3.24 6.67 -4.80
C TYR A 238 -1.78 7.10 -4.59
N THR A 239 -0.84 6.24 -4.94
CA THR A 239 0.59 6.55 -4.86
C THR A 239 1.29 6.38 -6.20
N PHE A 240 2.19 7.29 -6.51
CA PHE A 240 3.09 7.16 -7.67
C PHE A 240 4.23 6.18 -7.41
N SER A 241 4.46 5.84 -6.15
CA SER A 241 5.56 4.97 -5.73
C SER A 241 5.58 3.63 -6.44
N LYS A 242 4.40 3.04 -6.74
CA LYS A 242 4.28 1.68 -7.26
C LYS A 242 4.03 1.65 -8.76
N THR A 243 3.05 2.41 -9.24
CA THR A 243 2.65 2.44 -10.65
C THR A 243 3.72 3.04 -11.54
N PHE A 244 4.40 4.10 -11.08
CA PHE A 244 5.33 4.90 -11.90
C PHE A 244 6.78 4.78 -11.44
N ASN A 245 7.12 3.84 -10.55
CA ASN A 245 8.46 3.67 -10.00
C ASN A 245 9.03 4.96 -9.36
N MET A 246 8.17 5.70 -8.66
CA MET A 246 8.50 7.02 -8.09
C MET A 246 8.49 6.99 -6.55
N ALA A 247 8.94 5.89 -5.92
CA ALA A 247 8.88 5.75 -4.47
C ALA A 247 9.61 6.87 -3.71
N GLY A 248 10.81 7.23 -4.16
CA GLY A 248 11.62 8.31 -3.56
C GLY A 248 11.11 9.72 -3.84
N TRP A 249 10.22 9.90 -4.83
CA TRP A 249 9.72 11.23 -5.22
C TRP A 249 8.65 11.77 -4.26
N ARG A 250 8.09 10.91 -3.45
CA ARG A 250 7.10 11.26 -2.42
C ARG A 250 5.90 12.03 -3.00
N PHE A 251 5.22 11.45 -4.00
CA PHE A 251 3.98 12.00 -4.54
C PHE A 251 2.81 11.01 -4.41
N GLY A 252 1.67 11.52 -3.97
CA GLY A 252 0.41 10.80 -3.87
C GLY A 252 -0.77 11.75 -3.79
N PHE A 253 -1.95 11.20 -3.91
CA PHE A 253 -3.18 11.97 -3.83
C PHE A 253 -4.32 11.15 -3.22
N ALA A 254 -5.37 11.83 -2.79
CA ALA A 254 -6.66 11.24 -2.47
C ALA A 254 -7.74 11.87 -3.35
N VAL A 255 -8.73 11.04 -3.70
CA VAL A 255 -9.89 11.46 -4.49
C VAL A 255 -11.19 10.91 -3.88
N GLY A 256 -12.30 11.56 -4.12
CA GLY A 256 -13.63 11.07 -3.73
C GLY A 256 -14.46 12.08 -2.97
N ASN A 257 -15.12 11.68 -1.89
CA ASN A 257 -16.08 12.50 -1.16
C ASN A 257 -15.50 13.87 -0.76
N ALA A 258 -16.12 14.95 -1.25
CA ALA A 258 -15.64 16.33 -1.06
C ALA A 258 -15.57 16.76 0.42
N SER A 259 -16.45 16.24 1.29
CA SER A 259 -16.42 16.56 2.72
C SER A 259 -15.25 15.93 3.43
N ILE A 260 -14.89 14.67 3.07
CA ILE A 260 -13.71 13.97 3.58
C ILE A 260 -12.44 14.66 3.08
N ILE A 261 -12.36 14.97 1.79
CA ILE A 261 -11.23 15.70 1.20
C ILE A 261 -11.03 17.05 1.88
N ARG A 262 -12.09 17.80 2.14
CA ARG A 262 -12.02 19.10 2.84
C ARG A 262 -11.54 18.93 4.28
N ALA A 263 -12.06 17.95 5.04
CA ALA A 263 -11.63 17.69 6.41
C ALA A 263 -10.14 17.31 6.47
N PHE A 264 -9.72 16.38 5.61
CA PHE A 264 -8.33 15.99 5.49
C PHE A 264 -7.43 17.18 5.11
N LYS A 265 -7.79 17.98 4.11
CA LYS A 265 -6.98 19.15 3.70
C LYS A 265 -6.86 20.18 4.80
N LYS A 266 -7.90 20.41 5.58
CA LYS A 266 -7.82 21.29 6.74
C LYS A 266 -6.74 20.79 7.73
N LEU A 267 -6.72 19.51 8.07
CA LEU A 267 -5.69 18.92 8.93
C LEU A 267 -4.31 18.98 8.27
N HIS A 268 -4.22 18.60 7.01
CA HIS A 268 -2.97 18.52 6.26
C HIS A 268 -2.26 19.89 6.20
N THR A 269 -2.97 20.99 5.98
CA THR A 269 -2.38 22.33 5.93
C THR A 269 -1.82 22.81 7.26
N HIS A 270 -2.24 22.22 8.37
CA HIS A 270 -1.69 22.51 9.72
C HIS A 270 -0.53 21.58 10.12
N SER A 271 -0.40 20.43 9.45
CA SER A 271 0.62 19.42 9.79
C SER A 271 1.78 19.39 8.79
N TYR A 272 1.50 19.67 7.54
CA TYR A 272 2.44 19.57 6.42
C TYR A 272 2.30 20.78 5.52
N SER A 273 3.41 21.11 4.82
CA SER A 273 3.37 22.07 3.72
C SER A 273 2.79 21.39 2.47
N THR A 274 3.28 21.75 1.30
CA THR A 274 2.80 21.21 0.02
C THR A 274 3.92 20.52 -0.73
N VAL A 275 3.58 19.78 -1.77
CA VAL A 275 4.55 19.10 -2.63
C VAL A 275 5.29 20.11 -3.50
N PHE A 276 6.61 19.95 -3.64
CA PHE A 276 7.43 20.78 -4.53
C PHE A 276 6.81 20.91 -5.94
N GLY A 277 6.77 22.15 -6.45
CA GLY A 277 6.06 22.45 -7.69
C GLY A 277 6.56 21.66 -8.90
N ALA A 278 7.86 21.42 -9.01
CA ALA A 278 8.42 20.65 -10.11
C ALA A 278 8.04 19.16 -10.06
N ILE A 279 7.90 18.57 -8.87
CA ILE A 279 7.38 17.21 -8.73
C ILE A 279 5.91 17.14 -9.17
N GLN A 280 5.11 18.16 -8.90
CA GLN A 280 3.72 18.21 -9.37
C GLN A 280 3.65 18.29 -10.90
N ASP A 281 4.54 19.05 -11.56
CA ASP A 281 4.62 19.10 -13.02
C ASP A 281 5.04 17.75 -13.62
N ALA A 282 6.01 17.07 -13.02
CA ALA A 282 6.43 15.72 -13.41
C ALA A 282 5.30 14.68 -13.19
N ALA A 283 4.52 14.84 -12.12
CA ALA A 283 3.34 14.00 -11.86
C ALA A 283 2.29 14.12 -12.97
N ILE A 284 2.10 15.32 -13.55
CA ILE A 284 1.23 15.50 -14.71
C ILE A 284 1.69 14.67 -15.90
N ALA A 285 3.01 14.62 -16.17
CA ALA A 285 3.56 13.78 -17.23
C ALA A 285 3.28 12.29 -16.99
N ALA A 286 3.47 11.80 -15.74
CA ALA A 286 3.16 10.43 -15.38
C ALA A 286 1.67 10.09 -15.56
N LEU A 287 0.76 10.97 -15.12
CA LEU A 287 -0.68 10.80 -15.27
C LEU A 287 -1.15 10.81 -16.73
N ASN A 288 -0.41 11.46 -17.62
CA ASN A 288 -0.73 11.53 -19.03
C ASN A 288 -0.17 10.35 -19.85
N LEU A 289 0.60 9.45 -19.24
CA LEU A 289 1.05 8.24 -19.93
C LEU A 289 -0.15 7.42 -20.43
N PRO A 290 -0.08 6.85 -21.65
CA PRO A 290 -1.13 5.97 -22.17
C PRO A 290 -1.24 4.69 -21.30
N ALA A 291 -2.41 4.05 -21.33
CA ALA A 291 -2.68 2.84 -20.55
C ALA A 291 -1.67 1.71 -20.88
N GLU A 292 -1.31 1.56 -22.14
CA GLU A 292 -0.34 0.58 -22.63
C GLU A 292 1.05 0.83 -22.03
N ARG A 293 1.43 2.10 -21.87
CA ARG A 293 2.71 2.46 -21.25
C ARG A 293 2.71 2.13 -19.77
N ILE A 294 1.61 2.40 -19.07
CA ILE A 294 1.44 2.02 -17.66
C ILE A 294 1.50 0.49 -17.49
N ALA A 295 0.82 -0.26 -18.36
CA ALA A 295 0.87 -1.72 -18.37
C ALA A 295 2.30 -2.26 -18.57
N GLN A 296 3.11 -1.63 -19.45
CA GLN A 296 4.51 -1.98 -19.64
C GLN A 296 5.36 -1.79 -18.38
N LEU A 297 5.11 -0.73 -17.59
CA LEU A 297 5.85 -0.45 -16.35
C LEU A 297 5.64 -1.54 -15.29
N THR A 298 4.49 -2.18 -15.28
CA THR A 298 4.13 -3.19 -14.28
C THR A 298 4.27 -4.63 -14.78
N ALA A 299 4.48 -4.83 -16.09
CA ALA A 299 4.56 -6.15 -16.71
C ALA A 299 5.67 -7.03 -16.12
N VAL A 300 6.80 -6.44 -15.70
CA VAL A 300 7.90 -7.16 -15.05
C VAL A 300 7.45 -7.94 -13.80
N TYR A 301 6.52 -7.39 -13.03
CA TYR A 301 6.03 -8.05 -11.80
C TYR A 301 5.13 -9.26 -12.11
N HIS A 302 4.38 -9.24 -13.21
CA HIS A 302 3.61 -10.39 -13.69
C HIS A 302 4.54 -11.51 -14.12
N GLN A 303 5.55 -11.20 -14.94
CA GLN A 303 6.54 -12.17 -15.41
C GLN A 303 7.31 -12.81 -14.25
N ARG A 304 7.77 -12.00 -13.30
CA ARG A 304 8.44 -12.49 -12.08
C ARG A 304 7.54 -13.35 -11.22
N ARG A 305 6.27 -12.96 -11.04
CA ARG A 305 5.28 -13.72 -10.28
C ARG A 305 5.11 -15.12 -10.87
N GLU A 306 4.81 -15.22 -12.15
CA GLU A 306 4.66 -16.50 -12.81
C GLU A 306 5.91 -17.37 -12.74
N TRP A 307 7.07 -16.76 -12.95
CA TRP A 307 8.33 -17.48 -12.91
C TRP A 307 8.66 -17.97 -11.50
N VAL A 308 8.54 -17.12 -10.46
CA VAL A 308 8.79 -17.50 -9.07
C VAL A 308 7.81 -18.58 -8.61
N LEU A 309 6.52 -18.45 -8.93
CA LEU A 309 5.51 -19.47 -8.58
C LEU A 309 5.85 -20.83 -9.21
N ARG A 310 6.27 -20.87 -10.49
CA ARG A 310 6.73 -22.13 -11.10
C ARG A 310 7.93 -22.74 -10.39
N ARG A 311 8.90 -21.93 -9.96
CA ARG A 311 10.08 -22.38 -9.20
C ARG A 311 9.69 -22.92 -7.82
N LEU A 312 8.81 -22.23 -7.10
CA LEU A 312 8.30 -22.68 -5.80
C LEU A 312 7.51 -23.97 -5.91
N ALA A 313 6.69 -24.13 -6.96
CA ALA A 313 5.98 -25.39 -7.23
C ALA A 313 6.95 -26.57 -7.46
N ALA A 314 8.06 -26.35 -8.17
CA ALA A 314 9.10 -27.36 -8.36
C ALA A 314 9.79 -27.75 -7.04
N LEU A 315 9.85 -26.85 -6.07
CA LEU A 315 10.33 -27.10 -4.70
C LEU A 315 9.26 -27.72 -3.79
N ARG A 316 8.07 -28.00 -4.30
CA ARG A 316 6.89 -28.44 -3.55
C ARG A 316 6.43 -27.47 -2.46
N TRP A 317 6.82 -26.20 -2.55
CA TRP A 317 6.36 -25.17 -1.65
C TRP A 317 4.96 -24.71 -2.05
N PRO A 318 3.93 -24.92 -1.20
CA PRO A 318 2.56 -24.55 -1.54
C PRO A 318 2.42 -23.03 -1.57
N ALA A 319 2.52 -22.47 -2.77
CA ALA A 319 2.28 -21.07 -3.03
C ALA A 319 0.88 -20.91 -3.60
N ARG A 320 0.03 -20.07 -2.97
CA ARG A 320 -1.25 -19.67 -3.55
C ARG A 320 -1.00 -18.57 -4.55
N ASP A 321 -1.81 -18.52 -5.61
CA ASP A 321 -1.74 -17.46 -6.60
C ASP A 321 -1.99 -16.10 -5.95
N ALA A 322 -0.94 -15.29 -5.86
CA ALA A 322 -1.08 -13.87 -5.64
C ALA A 322 -1.58 -13.24 -6.93
N GLN A 323 -2.78 -12.67 -6.89
CA GLN A 323 -3.42 -12.11 -8.08
C GLN A 323 -2.97 -10.67 -8.34
N GLY A 324 -2.65 -9.92 -7.30
CA GLY A 324 -2.23 -8.52 -7.39
C GLY A 324 -0.97 -8.23 -6.60
N THR A 325 -0.50 -6.98 -6.66
CA THR A 325 0.75 -6.49 -6.06
C THR A 325 2.01 -7.15 -6.65
N PHE A 326 3.15 -6.81 -6.12
CA PHE A 326 4.42 -7.51 -6.36
C PHE A 326 4.86 -8.34 -5.15
N PHE A 327 3.90 -8.74 -4.29
CA PHE A 327 4.18 -9.59 -3.14
C PHE A 327 3.63 -11.00 -3.37
N LEU A 328 4.33 -11.98 -2.79
CA LEU A 328 3.82 -13.31 -2.60
C LEU A 328 3.63 -13.57 -1.10
N TRP A 329 2.47 -14.12 -0.76
CA TRP A 329 2.11 -14.51 0.60
C TRP A 329 2.20 -16.03 0.71
N LEU A 330 3.27 -16.50 1.36
CA LEU A 330 3.66 -17.90 1.32
C LEU A 330 3.44 -18.53 2.70
N GLY A 331 2.79 -19.68 2.74
CA GLY A 331 2.69 -20.49 3.95
C GLY A 331 4.06 -20.98 4.39
N VAL A 332 4.32 -20.96 5.69
CA VAL A 332 5.55 -21.55 6.24
C VAL A 332 5.43 -23.09 6.29
N PRO A 333 6.55 -23.84 6.26
CA PRO A 333 6.52 -25.30 6.40
C PRO A 333 5.88 -25.73 7.73
N PRO A 334 5.24 -26.91 7.79
CA PRO A 334 4.70 -27.45 9.03
C PRO A 334 5.76 -27.52 10.15
N GLY A 335 5.38 -27.10 11.35
CA GLY A 335 6.26 -27.07 12.51
C GLY A 335 7.01 -25.76 12.74
N TYR A 336 6.94 -24.80 11.82
CA TYR A 336 7.53 -23.47 11.98
C TYR A 336 6.47 -22.40 12.27
N ARG A 337 6.86 -21.42 13.08
CA ARG A 337 6.15 -20.14 13.20
C ARG A 337 6.73 -19.11 12.23
N SER A 338 5.94 -18.09 11.87
CA SER A 338 6.34 -17.06 10.90
C SER A 338 7.70 -16.43 11.19
N GLN A 339 7.95 -16.04 12.45
CA GLN A 339 9.22 -15.41 12.86
C GLN A 339 10.38 -16.38 12.87
N GLU A 340 10.15 -17.62 13.31
CA GLU A 340 11.17 -18.67 13.34
C GLU A 340 11.64 -19.02 11.94
N PHE A 341 10.67 -19.16 11.01
CA PHE A 341 10.98 -19.45 9.62
C PHE A 341 11.69 -18.27 8.92
N ALA A 342 11.25 -17.03 9.14
CA ALA A 342 11.94 -15.86 8.61
C ALA A 342 13.40 -15.77 9.14
N ARG A 343 13.63 -16.09 10.42
CA ARG A 343 14.97 -16.16 11.01
C ARG A 343 15.82 -17.28 10.40
N LEU A 344 15.24 -18.46 10.19
CA LEU A 344 15.93 -19.58 9.54
C LEU A 344 16.39 -19.18 8.14
N LEU A 345 15.52 -18.58 7.32
CA LEU A 345 15.89 -18.13 5.97
C LEU A 345 17.03 -17.10 5.99
N LEU A 346 17.03 -16.23 6.98
CA LEU A 346 18.09 -15.24 7.15
C LEU A 346 19.42 -15.91 7.54
N GLN A 347 19.41 -16.81 8.52
CA GLN A 347 20.62 -17.45 9.06
C GLN A 347 21.24 -18.48 8.10
N GLU A 348 20.41 -19.33 7.48
CA GLU A 348 20.87 -20.45 6.67
C GLU A 348 21.03 -20.11 5.17
N ALA A 349 20.29 -19.12 4.69
CA ALA A 349 20.30 -18.76 3.27
C ALA A 349 20.70 -17.31 3.00
N ASN A 350 20.85 -16.48 4.03
CA ASN A 350 21.06 -15.04 3.94
C ASN A 350 19.98 -14.36 3.05
N ILE A 351 18.72 -14.74 3.30
CA ILE A 351 17.53 -14.18 2.63
C ILE A 351 16.67 -13.49 3.69
N LEU A 352 16.45 -12.21 3.54
CA LEU A 352 15.55 -11.43 4.39
C LEU A 352 14.15 -11.43 3.82
N VAL A 353 13.17 -11.85 4.62
CA VAL A 353 11.74 -11.85 4.30
C VAL A 353 10.95 -11.15 5.41
N ALA A 354 9.75 -10.70 5.12
CA ALA A 354 8.89 -10.15 6.17
C ALA A 354 8.06 -11.28 6.82
N PRO A 355 8.18 -11.51 8.15
CA PRO A 355 7.32 -12.47 8.84
C PRO A 355 5.87 -12.02 8.83
N GLY A 356 4.95 -12.96 8.65
CA GLY A 356 3.52 -12.62 8.49
C GLY A 356 2.92 -11.96 9.73
N THR A 357 3.41 -12.29 10.92
CA THR A 357 3.01 -11.64 12.18
C THR A 357 3.28 -10.14 12.22
N GLY A 358 4.23 -9.64 11.41
CA GLY A 358 4.46 -8.21 11.25
C GLY A 358 3.29 -7.45 10.58
N PHE A 359 2.34 -8.18 9.98
CA PHE A 359 1.12 -7.61 9.39
C PHE A 359 -0.12 -7.81 10.27
N GLY A 360 0.03 -8.44 11.41
CA GLY A 360 -1.03 -8.73 12.38
C GLY A 360 -1.07 -10.19 12.79
N ALA A 361 -1.89 -10.51 13.79
CA ALA A 361 -2.02 -11.88 14.31
C ALA A 361 -2.51 -12.87 13.25
N GLY A 362 -3.39 -12.44 12.34
CA GLY A 362 -3.86 -13.24 11.20
C GLY A 362 -2.78 -13.58 10.18
N GLY A 363 -1.57 -13.03 10.32
CA GLY A 363 -0.41 -13.35 9.50
C GLY A 363 0.43 -14.52 10.02
N GLU A 364 0.11 -15.08 11.19
CA GLU A 364 0.83 -16.26 11.69
C GLU A 364 0.70 -17.46 10.74
N GLY A 365 1.79 -18.19 10.55
CA GLY A 365 1.88 -19.29 9.58
C GLY A 365 2.22 -18.86 8.15
N PHE A 366 2.56 -17.57 7.95
CA PHE A 366 2.93 -17.02 6.64
C PHE A 366 4.20 -16.18 6.70
N ILE A 367 4.83 -16.00 5.54
CA ILE A 367 5.82 -14.96 5.26
C ILE A 367 5.41 -14.19 4.01
N ARG A 368 5.86 -12.93 3.89
CA ARG A 368 5.74 -12.14 2.66
C ARG A 368 7.10 -12.03 1.98
N ILE A 369 7.17 -12.34 0.70
CA ILE A 369 8.32 -12.03 -0.16
C ILE A 369 7.95 -11.00 -1.22
N SER A 370 8.92 -10.20 -1.62
CA SER A 370 8.79 -9.17 -2.65
C SER A 370 9.45 -9.59 -3.96
N LEU A 371 8.83 -9.25 -5.06
CA LEU A 371 9.33 -9.46 -6.43
C LEU A 371 10.14 -8.26 -6.95
N THR A 372 10.52 -7.32 -6.08
CA THR A 372 11.23 -6.09 -6.45
C THR A 372 12.76 -6.19 -6.33
N ALA A 373 13.30 -7.37 -6.02
CA ALA A 373 14.75 -7.56 -5.82
C ALA A 373 15.57 -7.74 -7.10
N GLY A 374 14.96 -7.63 -8.28
CA GLY A 374 15.63 -7.91 -9.56
C GLY A 374 15.76 -9.40 -9.89
N ASP A 375 15.90 -9.72 -11.17
CA ASP A 375 15.79 -11.11 -11.68
C ASP A 375 16.93 -12.00 -11.17
N GLU A 376 18.15 -11.49 -11.14
CA GLU A 376 19.32 -12.22 -10.66
C GLU A 376 19.21 -12.53 -9.15
N ALA A 377 18.84 -11.54 -8.35
CA ALA A 377 18.67 -11.71 -6.91
C ALA A 377 17.55 -12.71 -6.59
N LEU A 378 16.41 -12.63 -7.30
CA LEU A 378 15.33 -13.58 -7.19
C LEU A 378 15.76 -15.02 -7.56
N SER A 379 16.55 -15.18 -8.66
CA SER A 379 17.09 -16.49 -9.05
C SER A 379 17.98 -17.05 -7.96
N ASN A 380 18.94 -16.27 -7.49
CA ASN A 380 19.86 -16.66 -6.44
C ASN A 380 19.14 -17.02 -5.13
N ALA A 381 18.09 -16.27 -4.77
CA ALA A 381 17.26 -16.60 -3.61
C ALA A 381 16.59 -17.97 -3.76
N LEU A 382 15.98 -18.24 -4.91
CA LEU A 382 15.33 -19.53 -5.19
C LEU A 382 16.32 -20.71 -5.19
N ASP A 383 17.54 -20.49 -5.70
CA ASP A 383 18.60 -21.51 -5.65
C ASP A 383 19.09 -21.77 -4.23
N ARG A 384 19.18 -20.74 -3.38
CA ARG A 384 19.50 -20.91 -1.94
C ARG A 384 18.37 -21.65 -1.20
N LEU A 385 17.10 -21.29 -1.47
CA LEU A 385 15.93 -21.97 -0.91
C LEU A 385 15.89 -23.46 -1.29
N ALA A 386 16.24 -23.80 -2.53
CA ALA A 386 16.29 -25.20 -3.00
C ALA A 386 17.28 -26.06 -2.21
N ARG A 387 18.39 -25.49 -1.75
CA ARG A 387 19.42 -26.18 -0.97
C ARG A 387 18.99 -26.51 0.45
N LEU A 388 18.01 -25.78 0.99
CA LEU A 388 17.51 -26.01 2.36
C LEU A 388 16.62 -27.25 2.45
N ALA A 389 16.10 -27.76 1.35
CA ALA A 389 15.26 -28.98 1.27
C ALA A 389 14.13 -29.00 2.32
N LEU A 390 13.39 -27.90 2.43
CA LEU A 390 12.37 -27.67 3.48
C LEU A 390 11.00 -28.29 3.17
N PHE A 391 10.76 -28.76 1.93
CA PHE A 391 9.48 -29.28 1.43
C PHE A 391 9.63 -30.62 0.71
#